data_ebf43399302447dc7a1d73a9f0a3a79b
#
_entry.id   ebf43399302447dc7a1d73a9f0a3a79b
#
_cell.length_a   1.000
_cell.length_b   1.000
_cell.length_c   1.000
_cell.angle_alpha   90.00
_cell.angle_beta   90.00
_cell.angle_gamma   90.00
#
_symmetry.space_group_name_H-M   'P 1'
#
loop_
_entity.id
_entity.type
_entity.pdbx_description
1 polymer ?
#
loop_
_entity_poly.entity_id
_entity_poly.type
_entity_poly.pdbx_seq_one_letter_code
_entity_poly.pdbx_strand_id
1 'polypeptide(L)'
;MNMEDNILLLKKYNNRRLYDTEKSIYVTLDYVTDVVKKGRKVKVTDAKTGEDVTSAILTQIVLEEARKKKYLLPPELLYLIIQYGENVLTDFFEKYLEQTIKNYLMYRNMADDQFKKWLEYGEKFSTMNPQAMAGLSPFQPIFDLFAAPRND
;
A
#
# COMPACT_ATOMS: atom_id res chain seq x y z
N MET A 1 19.20 7.66 10.92
CA MET A 1 19.12 6.80 9.75
C MET A 1 18.62 7.64 8.59
N ASN A 2 19.47 7.83 7.61
CA ASN A 2 19.08 8.53 6.39
C ASN A 2 18.12 7.65 5.58
N MET A 3 17.09 8.27 4.98
CA MET A 3 16.12 7.53 4.15
C MET A 3 16.78 6.82 2.94
N GLU A 4 17.96 7.25 2.54
CA GLU A 4 18.72 6.65 1.44
C GLU A 4 19.32 5.28 1.78
N ASP A 5 19.62 5.02 3.06
CA ASP A 5 20.19 3.75 3.50
C ASP A 5 19.21 2.58 3.51
N ASN A 6 17.92 2.85 3.24
CA ASN A 6 16.88 1.83 3.26
C ASN A 6 16.40 1.37 1.87
N ILE A 7 17.13 1.74 0.82
CA ILE A 7 16.79 1.34 -0.55
C ILE A 7 17.78 0.28 -1.03
N LEU A 8 17.26 -0.90 -1.36
CA LEU A 8 18.04 -1.96 -2.00
C LEU A 8 18.14 -1.70 -3.50
N LEU A 9 19.35 -1.59 -4.01
CA LEU A 9 19.60 -1.42 -5.44
C LEU A 9 19.75 -2.78 -6.12
N LEU A 10 18.89 -3.04 -7.09
CA LEU A 10 18.89 -4.26 -7.89
C LEU A 10 19.15 -3.94 -9.35
N LYS A 11 19.79 -4.85 -10.05
CA LYS A 11 19.95 -4.81 -11.50
C LYS A 11 19.17 -5.94 -12.16
N LYS A 12 18.43 -5.63 -13.20
CA LYS A 12 17.73 -6.62 -14.01
C LYS A 12 18.58 -6.96 -15.24
N TYR A 13 18.89 -8.22 -15.38
CA TYR A 13 19.59 -8.76 -16.57
C TYR A 13 18.62 -9.39 -17.56
N ASN A 14 19.07 -9.63 -18.77
CA ASN A 14 18.29 -10.30 -19.79
C ASN A 14 17.72 -11.62 -19.32
N ASN A 15 17.35 -12.50 -19.21
CA ASN A 15 16.89 -13.77 -18.64
C ASN A 15 16.05 -13.63 -17.37
N ARG A 16 15.44 -12.45 -17.12
CA ARG A 16 14.61 -12.19 -15.94
C ARG A 16 15.35 -12.37 -14.60
N ARG A 17 16.68 -12.35 -14.61
CA ARG A 17 17.49 -12.45 -13.41
C ARG A 17 17.65 -11.09 -12.76
N LEU A 18 17.45 -11.05 -11.47
CA LEU A 18 17.70 -9.90 -10.63
C LEU A 18 19.01 -10.09 -9.88
N TYR A 19 19.80 -9.05 -9.79
CA TYR A 19 21.08 -9.05 -9.12
C TYR A 19 21.09 -8.06 -7.96
N ASP A 20 21.34 -8.57 -6.77
CA ASP A 20 21.49 -7.75 -5.57
C ASP A 20 22.90 -7.16 -5.54
N THR A 21 23.00 -5.83 -5.66
CA THR A 21 24.28 -5.14 -5.72
C THR A 21 24.99 -5.07 -4.37
N GLU A 22 24.26 -5.17 -3.25
CA GLU A 22 24.86 -5.16 -1.92
C GLU A 22 25.52 -6.50 -1.59
N LYS A 23 24.80 -7.58 -1.86
CA LYS A 23 25.27 -8.94 -1.57
C LYS A 23 26.06 -9.57 -2.72
N SER A 24 26.03 -8.96 -3.88
CA SER A 24 26.68 -9.47 -5.09
C SER A 24 26.21 -10.87 -5.49
N ILE A 25 24.91 -11.11 -5.41
CA ILE A 25 24.27 -12.39 -5.75
C ILE A 25 23.05 -12.21 -6.64
N TYR A 26 22.73 -13.22 -7.43
CA TYR A 26 21.44 -13.27 -8.12
C TYR A 26 20.33 -13.64 -7.13
N VAL A 27 19.19 -13.00 -7.27
CA VAL A 27 18.04 -13.16 -6.38
C VAL A 27 16.77 -13.42 -7.18
N THR A 28 15.77 -14.00 -6.52
CA THR A 28 14.46 -14.29 -7.09
C THR A 28 13.46 -13.18 -6.77
N LEU A 29 12.29 -13.23 -7.43
CA LEU A 29 11.17 -12.34 -7.10
C LEU A 29 10.70 -12.56 -5.66
N ASP A 30 10.71 -13.79 -5.17
CA ASP A 30 10.33 -14.09 -3.77
C ASP A 30 11.27 -13.42 -2.77
N TYR A 31 12.55 -13.37 -3.07
CA TYR A 31 13.52 -12.62 -2.26
C TYR A 31 13.18 -11.12 -2.20
N VAL A 32 12.87 -10.53 -3.35
CA VAL A 32 12.48 -9.11 -3.43
C VAL A 32 11.18 -8.87 -2.68
N THR A 33 10.22 -9.78 -2.80
CA THR A 33 8.95 -9.72 -2.07
C THR A 33 9.18 -9.69 -0.56
N ASP A 34 10.05 -10.54 -0.06
CA ASP A 34 10.38 -10.59 1.38
C ASP A 34 11.06 -9.31 1.86
N VAL A 35 11.95 -8.73 1.06
CA VAL A 35 12.61 -7.45 1.36
C VAL A 35 11.57 -6.33 1.48
N VAL A 36 10.63 -6.26 0.55
CA VAL A 36 9.57 -5.25 0.56
C VAL A 36 8.61 -5.46 1.73
N LYS A 37 8.25 -6.71 2.04
CA LYS A 37 7.40 -7.04 3.20
C LYS A 37 8.02 -6.64 4.54
N LYS A 38 9.33 -6.63 4.62
CA LYS A 38 10.07 -6.14 5.81
C LYS A 38 10.15 -4.62 5.89
N GLY A 39 9.51 -3.90 4.97
CA GLY A 39 9.45 -2.44 4.95
C GLY A 39 10.58 -1.76 4.20
N ARG A 40 11.46 -2.49 3.54
CA ARG A 40 12.54 -1.93 2.76
C ARG A 40 12.08 -1.61 1.34
N LYS A 41 12.49 -0.47 0.82
CA LYS A 41 12.25 -0.12 -0.59
C LYS A 41 13.30 -0.74 -1.50
N VAL A 42 12.93 -0.97 -2.74
CA VAL A 42 13.83 -1.46 -3.79
C VAL A 42 13.83 -0.49 -4.97
N LYS A 43 14.96 -0.40 -5.64
CA LYS A 43 15.09 0.27 -6.91
C LYS A 43 15.72 -0.70 -7.90
N VAL A 44 15.03 -0.97 -9.00
CA VAL A 44 15.48 -1.91 -10.03
C VAL A 44 15.82 -1.15 -11.30
N THR A 45 17.03 -1.32 -11.77
CA THR A 45 17.53 -0.71 -13.00
C THR A 45 17.83 -1.81 -14.01
N ASP A 46 17.44 -1.61 -15.26
CA ASP A 46 17.86 -2.50 -16.35
C ASP A 46 19.36 -2.38 -16.56
N ALA A 47 20.07 -3.51 -16.46
CA ALA A 47 21.54 -3.50 -16.57
C ALA A 47 22.04 -3.10 -17.95
N LYS A 48 21.23 -3.29 -18.99
CA LYS A 48 21.59 -3.01 -20.38
C LYS A 48 21.27 -1.59 -20.80
N THR A 49 20.08 -1.09 -20.42
CA THR A 49 19.59 0.23 -20.87
C THR A 49 19.78 1.33 -19.83
N GLY A 50 19.94 0.98 -18.56
CA GLY A 50 19.99 1.92 -17.44
C GLY A 50 18.62 2.47 -17.04
N GLU A 51 17.54 2.01 -17.66
CA GLU A 51 16.17 2.45 -17.32
C GLU A 51 15.72 1.94 -15.97
N ASP A 52 14.93 2.76 -15.28
CA ASP A 52 14.26 2.34 -14.05
C ASP A 52 13.07 1.43 -14.38
N VAL A 53 13.15 0.18 -13.96
CA VAL A 53 12.12 -0.84 -14.18
C VAL A 53 11.47 -1.28 -12.87
N THR A 54 11.58 -0.48 -11.82
CA THR A 54 11.06 -0.80 -10.49
C THR A 54 9.57 -1.09 -10.52
N SER A 55 8.77 -0.23 -11.15
CA SER A 55 7.31 -0.42 -11.24
C SER A 55 6.93 -1.70 -11.97
N ALA A 56 7.65 -2.05 -13.03
CA ALA A 56 7.42 -3.29 -13.77
C ALA A 56 7.69 -4.53 -12.90
N ILE A 57 8.77 -4.52 -12.14
CA ILE A 57 9.11 -5.62 -11.22
C ILE A 57 8.10 -5.73 -10.07
N LEU A 58 7.72 -4.61 -9.46
CA LEU A 58 6.72 -4.61 -8.39
C LEU A 58 5.36 -5.08 -8.90
N THR A 59 4.96 -4.68 -10.10
CA THR A 59 3.73 -5.16 -10.74
C THR A 59 3.78 -6.68 -10.97
N GLN A 60 4.91 -7.18 -11.41
CA GLN A 60 5.11 -8.62 -11.59
C GLN A 60 4.99 -9.39 -10.27
N ILE A 61 5.54 -8.85 -9.19
CA ILE A 61 5.40 -9.41 -7.84
C ILE A 61 3.92 -9.47 -7.42
N VAL A 62 3.18 -8.37 -7.63
CA VAL A 62 1.74 -8.32 -7.31
C VAL A 62 0.96 -9.39 -8.09
N LEU A 63 1.25 -9.58 -9.38
CA LEU A 63 0.63 -10.62 -10.20
C LEU A 63 0.96 -12.03 -9.72
N GLU A 64 2.20 -12.28 -9.36
CA GLU A 64 2.63 -13.59 -8.83
C GLU A 64 1.97 -13.90 -7.48
N GLU A 65 1.90 -12.92 -6.59
CA GLU A 65 1.22 -13.08 -5.30
C GLU A 65 -0.29 -13.33 -5.49
N ALA A 66 -0.92 -12.66 -6.46
CA ALA A 66 -2.32 -12.89 -6.81
C ALA A 66 -2.53 -14.31 -7.39
N ARG A 67 -1.63 -14.80 -8.23
CA ARG A 67 -1.68 -16.18 -8.74
C ARG A 67 -1.60 -17.22 -7.64
N LYS A 68 -0.81 -16.97 -6.62
CA LYS A 68 -0.71 -17.84 -5.42
C LYS A 68 -1.93 -17.70 -4.50
N LYS A 69 -2.95 -16.94 -4.88
CA LYS A 69 -4.17 -16.67 -4.11
C LYS A 69 -3.93 -16.08 -2.73
N LYS A 70 -2.80 -15.44 -2.51
CA LYS A 70 -2.49 -14.79 -1.23
C LYS A 70 -3.34 -13.55 -1.01
N TYR A 71 -3.64 -12.82 -2.08
CA TYR A 71 -4.66 -11.78 -2.13
C TYR A 71 -5.15 -11.63 -3.56
N LEU A 72 -6.37 -11.19 -3.71
CA LEU A 72 -6.97 -10.88 -5.01
C LEU A 72 -7.39 -9.43 -5.02
N LEU A 73 -7.04 -8.74 -6.10
CA LEU A 73 -7.54 -7.39 -6.32
C LEU A 73 -9.01 -7.46 -6.73
N PRO A 74 -9.87 -6.56 -6.20
CA PRO A 74 -11.27 -6.53 -6.58
C PRO A 74 -11.45 -6.31 -8.09
N PRO A 75 -12.41 -7.00 -8.74
CA PRO A 75 -12.65 -6.83 -10.18
C PRO A 75 -12.92 -5.38 -10.58
N GLU A 76 -13.62 -4.63 -9.74
CA GLU A 76 -13.92 -3.21 -9.99
C GLU A 76 -12.64 -2.37 -10.12
N LEU A 77 -11.65 -2.62 -9.28
CA LEU A 77 -10.35 -1.97 -9.37
C LEU A 77 -9.62 -2.38 -10.65
N LEU A 78 -9.68 -3.65 -11.01
CA LEU A 78 -9.03 -4.16 -12.23
C LEU A 78 -9.66 -3.57 -13.49
N TYR A 79 -10.97 -3.44 -13.54
CA TYR A 79 -11.66 -2.75 -14.65
C TYR A 79 -11.18 -1.30 -14.79
N LEU A 80 -11.07 -0.58 -13.69
CA LEU A 80 -10.58 0.80 -13.70
C LEU A 80 -9.12 0.89 -14.18
N ILE A 81 -8.26 -0.01 -13.72
CA ILE A 81 -6.87 -0.07 -14.15
C ILE A 81 -6.76 -0.33 -15.65
N ILE A 82 -7.53 -1.26 -16.17
CA ILE A 82 -7.52 -1.59 -17.60
C ILE A 82 -8.08 -0.45 -18.45
N GLN A 83 -9.15 0.17 -17.99
CA GLN A 83 -9.86 1.20 -18.74
C GLN A 83 -9.12 2.54 -18.78
N TYR A 84 -8.48 2.93 -17.68
CA TYR A 84 -7.84 4.23 -17.51
C TYR A 84 -6.34 4.18 -17.24
N GLY A 85 -5.69 3.06 -17.53
CA GLY A 85 -4.38 2.66 -17.00
C GLY A 85 -3.18 3.53 -17.33
N GLU A 86 -3.23 4.44 -18.29
CA GLU A 86 -2.01 5.16 -18.68
C GLU A 86 -1.77 6.42 -17.86
N ASN A 87 -2.61 7.41 -17.95
CA ASN A 87 -2.29 8.73 -17.38
C ASN A 87 -3.12 9.08 -16.14
N VAL A 88 -4.41 8.79 -16.14
CA VAL A 88 -5.32 9.22 -15.07
C VAL A 88 -5.08 8.43 -13.78
N LEU A 89 -4.84 7.12 -13.90
CA LEU A 89 -4.57 6.27 -12.75
C LEU A 89 -3.21 6.55 -12.13
N THR A 90 -2.17 6.79 -12.94
CA THR A 90 -0.86 7.16 -12.44
C THR A 90 -0.95 8.44 -11.61
N ASP A 91 -1.62 9.45 -12.13
CA ASP A 91 -1.84 10.72 -11.44
C ASP A 91 -2.64 10.53 -10.13
N PHE A 92 -3.69 9.73 -10.17
CA PHE A 92 -4.50 9.43 -9.00
C PHE A 92 -3.68 8.68 -7.93
N PHE A 93 -2.94 7.64 -8.33
CA PHE A 93 -2.11 6.87 -7.42
C PHE A 93 -0.99 7.70 -6.81
N GLU A 94 -0.31 8.53 -7.59
CA GLU A 94 0.75 9.39 -7.09
C GLU A 94 0.24 10.47 -6.13
N LYS A 95 -0.89 11.10 -6.42
CA LYS A 95 -1.38 12.25 -5.66
C LYS A 95 -2.29 11.87 -4.50
N TYR A 96 -3.09 10.83 -4.62
CA TYR A 96 -4.17 10.57 -3.67
C TYR A 96 -4.05 9.24 -2.93
N LEU A 97 -3.69 8.16 -3.61
CA LEU A 97 -3.73 6.83 -3.00
C LEU A 97 -2.65 6.66 -1.93
N GLU A 98 -1.43 7.07 -2.21
CA GLU A 98 -0.33 6.97 -1.25
C GLU A 98 -0.67 7.71 0.04
N GLN A 99 -1.18 8.94 -0.09
CA GLN A 99 -1.59 9.74 1.05
C GLN A 99 -2.77 9.14 1.79
N THR A 100 -3.74 8.59 1.06
CA THR A 100 -4.89 7.92 1.64
C THR A 100 -4.48 6.68 2.44
N ILE A 101 -3.59 5.86 1.90
CA ILE A 101 -3.08 4.67 2.60
C ILE A 101 -2.27 5.07 3.84
N LYS A 102 -1.39 6.06 3.73
CA LYS A 102 -0.63 6.57 4.88
C LYS A 102 -1.55 7.10 5.97
N ASN A 103 -2.57 7.86 5.61
CA ASN A 103 -3.57 8.36 6.54
C ASN A 103 -4.32 7.21 7.21
N TYR A 104 -4.75 6.21 6.45
CA TYR A 104 -5.42 5.03 6.99
C TYR A 104 -4.55 4.29 8.00
N LEU A 105 -3.28 4.03 7.68
CA LEU A 105 -2.35 3.35 8.58
C LEU A 105 -2.05 4.18 9.83
N MET A 106 -1.92 5.49 9.69
CA MET A 106 -1.75 6.39 10.82
C MET A 106 -2.98 6.39 11.73
N TYR A 107 -4.19 6.45 11.19
CA TYR A 107 -5.43 6.35 11.95
C TYR A 107 -5.57 4.99 12.63
N ARG A 108 -5.22 3.90 11.96
CA ARG A 108 -5.22 2.56 12.54
C ARG A 108 -4.30 2.48 13.77
N ASN A 109 -3.07 2.99 13.66
CA ASN A 109 -2.12 3.02 14.76
C ASN A 109 -2.60 3.92 15.91
N MET A 110 -3.13 5.10 15.58
CA MET A 110 -3.73 6.01 16.56
C MET A 110 -4.99 5.42 17.22
N ALA A 111 -5.81 4.71 16.45
CA ALA A 111 -7.00 4.06 16.97
C ALA A 111 -6.66 2.96 17.98
N ASP A 112 -5.60 2.20 17.75
CA ASP A 112 -5.12 1.20 18.71
C ASP A 112 -4.65 1.85 20.01
N ASP A 113 -3.89 2.94 19.93
CA ASP A 113 -3.43 3.69 21.09
C ASP A 113 -4.59 4.40 21.81
N GLN A 114 -5.49 5.01 21.06
CA GLN A 114 -6.69 5.67 21.62
C GLN A 114 -7.70 4.66 22.18
N PHE A 115 -7.81 3.49 21.57
CA PHE A 115 -8.67 2.42 22.07
C PHE A 115 -8.18 1.90 23.42
N LYS A 116 -6.85 1.73 23.58
CA LYS A 116 -6.25 1.42 24.87
C LYS A 116 -6.52 2.51 25.91
N LYS A 117 -6.32 3.78 25.55
CA LYS A 117 -6.67 4.91 26.41
C LYS A 117 -8.15 5.00 26.70
N TRP A 118 -8.98 4.70 25.70
CA TRP A 118 -10.43 4.69 25.86
C TRP A 118 -10.90 3.59 26.81
N LEU A 119 -10.30 2.42 26.78
CA LEU A 119 -10.56 1.36 27.75
C LEU A 119 -10.14 1.77 29.17
N GLU A 120 -9.03 2.50 29.31
CA GLU A 120 -8.58 3.05 30.60
C GLU A 120 -9.51 4.13 31.15
N TYR A 121 -10.13 4.93 30.26
CA TYR A 121 -11.06 6.00 30.61
C TYR A 121 -12.53 5.66 30.35
N GLY A 122 -12.84 4.41 30.09
CA GLY A 122 -14.16 3.96 29.61
C GLY A 122 -15.33 4.31 30.52
N GLU A 123 -15.13 4.48 31.82
CA GLU A 123 -16.17 4.91 32.75
C GLU A 123 -16.58 6.37 32.56
N LYS A 124 -15.70 7.21 32.04
CA LYS A 124 -15.99 8.64 31.79
C LYS A 124 -16.77 8.89 30.49
N PHE A 125 -16.69 7.96 29.54
CA PHE A 125 -17.32 8.08 28.23
C PHE A 125 -18.76 7.53 28.18
N SER A 126 -19.18 6.77 29.18
CA SER A 126 -20.57 6.29 29.28
C SER A 126 -21.60 7.42 29.42
N THR A 127 -21.16 8.63 29.73
CA THR A 127 -21.99 9.83 29.88
C THR A 127 -21.97 10.74 28.64
N MET A 128 -21.16 10.44 27.62
CA MET A 128 -21.13 11.25 26.38
C MET A 128 -22.25 10.91 25.42
N ASN A 129 -22.84 11.96 24.83
CA ASN A 129 -23.87 11.82 23.82
C ASN A 129 -23.33 11.09 22.58
N PRO A 130 -23.99 10.02 22.08
CA PRO A 130 -23.59 9.29 20.88
C PRO A 130 -23.41 10.17 19.63
N GLN A 131 -24.14 11.28 19.53
CA GLN A 131 -24.02 12.23 18.43
C GLN A 131 -22.69 12.98 18.41
N ALA A 132 -22.07 13.21 19.58
CA ALA A 132 -20.76 13.84 19.66
C ALA A 132 -19.64 12.89 19.23
N MET A 133 -19.82 11.57 19.36
CA MET A 133 -18.87 10.56 18.91
C MET A 133 -18.93 10.33 17.39
N ALA A 134 -20.10 10.48 16.78
CA ALA A 134 -20.28 10.31 15.34
C ALA A 134 -19.50 11.34 14.51
N GLY A 135 -19.33 12.57 15.03
CA GLY A 135 -18.57 13.63 14.37
C GLY A 135 -17.06 13.50 14.48
N LEU A 136 -16.57 12.59 15.32
CA LEU A 136 -15.13 12.37 15.57
C LEU A 136 -14.56 11.18 14.81
N SER A 137 -15.38 10.37 14.11
CA SER A 137 -14.93 9.25 13.33
C SER A 137 -14.31 9.72 12.01
N PRO A 138 -13.02 9.41 11.72
CA PRO A 138 -12.41 9.73 10.44
C PRO A 138 -13.01 8.92 9.27
N PHE A 139 -13.80 7.91 9.58
CA PHE A 139 -14.47 7.05 8.60
C PHE A 139 -15.91 7.45 8.33
N GLN A 140 -16.43 8.50 8.99
CA GLN A 140 -17.80 8.94 8.80
C GLN A 140 -18.16 9.23 7.33
N PRO A 141 -17.31 9.90 6.54
CA PRO A 141 -17.59 10.09 5.11
C PRO A 141 -17.70 8.79 4.33
N ILE A 142 -16.91 7.77 4.71
CA ILE A 142 -16.94 6.45 4.08
C ILE A 142 -18.21 5.69 4.47
N PHE A 143 -18.59 5.73 5.74
CA PHE A 143 -19.84 5.12 6.22
C PHE A 143 -21.06 5.79 5.60
N ASP A 144 -21.06 7.10 5.44
CA ASP A 144 -22.15 7.84 4.79
C ASP A 144 -22.30 7.46 3.32
N LEU A 145 -21.20 7.18 2.65
CA LEU A 145 -21.18 6.73 1.26
C LEU A 145 -21.81 5.33 1.09
N PHE A 146 -21.58 4.43 2.04
CA PHE A 146 -22.15 3.07 2.07
C PHE A 146 -23.56 3.02 2.66
N ALA A 147 -23.91 3.99 3.50
CA ALA A 147 -25.24 4.09 4.14
C ALA A 147 -26.24 4.91 3.33
N ALA A 148 -25.84 5.49 2.20
CA ALA A 148 -26.76 6.21 1.32
C ALA A 148 -27.88 5.25 0.86
N PRO A 149 -29.15 5.63 1.03
CA PRO A 149 -30.25 4.79 0.60
C PRO A 149 -30.16 4.57 -0.90
N ARG A 150 -30.17 3.30 -1.30
CA ARG A 150 -30.38 2.97 -2.71
C ARG A 150 -31.75 3.47 -3.08
N ASN A 151 -31.83 4.55 -3.83
CA ASN A 151 -33.05 4.90 -4.50
C ASN A 151 -33.28 3.84 -5.59
N ASP A 152 -34.24 2.99 -5.34
CA ASP A 152 -34.81 2.11 -6.37
C ASP A 152 -35.50 2.96 -7.43
#